data_05eaf05ac824c4ff4e49b0a580264107
#
_entry.id   05eaf05ac824c4ff4e49b0a580264107
#
_cell.length_a   1.000
_cell.length_b   1.000
_cell.length_c   1.000
_cell.angle_alpha   90.00
_cell.angle_beta   90.00
_cell.angle_gamma   90.00
#
_symmetry.space_group_name_H-M   'P 1'
#
loop_
_entity.id
_entity.type
_entity.pdbx_description
1 polymer ?
#
loop_
_entity_poly.entity_id
_entity_poly.type
_entity_poly.pdbx_seq_one_letter_code
_entity_poly.pdbx_strand_id
1 'polypeptide(L)'
;MGILSLIGIVVGLAVLIFLAYKGHSIIWVAPVAAVIVAIFGGLNILDAYLGDYISGTAGYIISWFPAFFLGAIYGKLMDVTGSARSLATKIVDLIGSKFAILAVVLPCLLMTYGGISLFVVVFVIYPMGYSIFRAADIPRTLLPGAIAFGAFGITMTAIPGTPQIQNIIPTEYYGTTAMAAPLMSIVAVLLIGVPGYIYLEWRCRVARRNNCHFVEDPKYVDNSDSLPAHSKWHWLSGLLPLVLVVLLLNVLPILLEKWAEISLTTNQAIVIALLGGILLTCLMNIKSVKLLLPAISDGANGSLTAIMNTACAVGFGAVVKVVPGFALLKKGMINMPGSILFSEAVAVNVLAGATGSASGGMSIALEALAPQYLEKAAEIGMNPEYLHRIASLASGGLDTLPHNGAVLTLLAVSNCTHKESYLDICVTSCIIPVIASLLLSLVWGLFI
;
A
#
# COMPACT_ATOMS: atom_id res chain seq x y z
N MET A 1 -26.62 -24.68 9.99
CA MET A 1 -25.29 -24.16 10.48
C MET A 1 -24.63 -23.22 9.47
N GLY A 2 -24.55 -23.52 8.19
CA GLY A 2 -23.81 -22.68 7.21
C GLY A 2 -24.34 -21.23 7.10
N ILE A 3 -25.66 -21.01 7.05
CA ILE A 3 -26.25 -19.66 6.97
C ILE A 3 -25.99 -18.85 8.25
N LEU A 4 -26.12 -19.45 9.43
CA LEU A 4 -25.83 -18.77 10.70
C LEU A 4 -24.36 -18.38 10.80
N SER A 5 -23.49 -19.27 10.39
CA SER A 5 -22.04 -19.01 10.31
C SER A 5 -21.70 -17.92 9.28
N LEU A 6 -22.38 -17.86 8.12
CA LEU A 6 -22.22 -16.78 7.16
C LEU A 6 -22.65 -15.42 7.76
N ILE A 7 -23.76 -15.40 8.51
CA ILE A 7 -24.19 -14.21 9.26
C ILE A 7 -23.08 -13.82 10.26
N GLY A 8 -22.46 -14.78 10.94
CA GLY A 8 -21.34 -14.54 11.85
C GLY A 8 -20.13 -13.88 11.17
N ILE A 9 -19.78 -14.31 9.95
CA ILE A 9 -18.73 -13.66 9.16
C ILE A 9 -19.08 -12.20 8.86
N VAL A 10 -20.32 -11.94 8.42
CA VAL A 10 -20.79 -10.58 8.11
C VAL A 10 -20.80 -9.71 9.37
N VAL A 11 -21.27 -10.22 10.50
CA VAL A 11 -21.29 -9.49 11.79
C VAL A 11 -19.88 -9.23 12.28
N GLY A 12 -18.99 -10.23 12.23
CA GLY A 12 -17.57 -10.06 12.60
C GLY A 12 -16.86 -8.99 11.75
N LEU A 13 -17.06 -9.02 10.43
CA LEU A 13 -16.58 -7.97 9.52
C LEU A 13 -17.18 -6.60 9.85
N ALA A 14 -18.48 -6.53 10.09
CA ALA A 14 -19.15 -5.28 10.45
C ALA A 14 -18.59 -4.69 11.76
N VAL A 15 -18.34 -5.52 12.78
CA VAL A 15 -17.71 -5.09 14.04
C VAL A 15 -16.30 -4.61 13.80
N LEU A 16 -15.50 -5.34 13.00
CA LEU A 16 -14.15 -4.95 12.65
C LEU A 16 -14.13 -3.59 11.96
N ILE A 17 -14.97 -3.40 10.93
CA ILE A 17 -15.09 -2.13 10.18
C ILE A 17 -15.56 -1.01 11.12
N PHE A 18 -16.60 -1.24 11.91
CA PHE A 18 -17.19 -0.22 12.78
C PHE A 18 -16.19 0.28 13.83
N LEU A 19 -15.47 -0.64 14.50
CA LEU A 19 -14.49 -0.28 15.52
C LEU A 19 -13.24 0.37 14.90
N ALA A 20 -12.77 -0.12 13.75
CA ALA A 20 -11.69 0.52 13.01
C ALA A 20 -12.07 1.94 12.57
N TYR A 21 -13.31 2.14 12.07
CA TYR A 21 -13.84 3.48 11.74
C TYR A 21 -13.91 4.42 12.95
N LYS A 22 -14.12 3.88 14.15
CA LYS A 22 -14.06 4.64 15.41
C LYS A 22 -12.63 4.97 15.87
N GLY A 23 -11.61 4.55 15.11
CA GLY A 23 -10.19 4.79 15.40
C GLY A 23 -9.56 3.78 16.37
N HIS A 24 -10.22 2.65 16.62
CA HIS A 24 -9.66 1.59 17.44
C HIS A 24 -8.62 0.75 16.67
N SER A 25 -7.56 0.32 17.37
CA SER A 25 -6.50 -0.49 16.78
C SER A 25 -6.99 -1.88 16.35
N ILE A 26 -6.66 -2.26 15.12
CA ILE A 26 -6.93 -3.59 14.55
C ILE A 26 -6.31 -4.70 15.41
N ILE A 27 -5.22 -4.43 16.12
CA ILE A 27 -4.51 -5.41 16.97
C ILE A 27 -5.43 -6.04 18.01
N TRP A 28 -6.37 -5.28 18.60
CA TRP A 28 -7.34 -5.83 19.54
C TRP A 28 -8.73 -6.04 18.95
N VAL A 29 -9.08 -5.29 17.92
CA VAL A 29 -10.39 -5.42 17.26
C VAL A 29 -10.51 -6.74 16.50
N ALA A 30 -9.45 -7.14 15.80
CA ALA A 30 -9.47 -8.36 14.99
C ALA A 30 -9.69 -9.64 15.82
N PRO A 31 -9.03 -9.87 16.98
CA PRO A 31 -9.34 -11.03 17.82
C PRO A 31 -10.79 -11.01 18.36
N VAL A 32 -11.34 -9.85 18.71
CA VAL A 32 -12.74 -9.74 19.12
C VAL A 32 -13.69 -10.14 17.98
N ALA A 33 -13.44 -9.64 16.78
CA ALA A 33 -14.20 -10.00 15.59
C ALA A 33 -14.07 -11.50 15.27
N ALA A 34 -12.88 -12.10 15.43
CA ALA A 34 -12.64 -13.53 15.24
C ALA A 34 -13.44 -14.39 16.24
N VAL A 35 -13.51 -13.97 17.51
CA VAL A 35 -14.33 -14.64 18.52
C VAL A 35 -15.83 -14.61 18.15
N ILE A 36 -16.33 -13.49 17.64
CA ILE A 36 -17.72 -13.39 17.14
C ILE A 36 -17.95 -14.42 16.02
N VAL A 37 -17.05 -14.48 15.04
CA VAL A 37 -17.15 -15.46 13.93
C VAL A 37 -17.13 -16.89 14.47
N ALA A 38 -16.26 -17.20 15.43
CA ALA A 38 -16.16 -18.53 16.05
C ALA A 38 -17.47 -18.94 16.75
N ILE A 39 -18.10 -18.02 17.51
CA ILE A 39 -19.38 -18.26 18.20
C ILE A 39 -20.48 -18.61 17.19
N PHE A 40 -20.66 -17.80 16.15
CA PHE A 40 -21.66 -18.03 15.11
C PHE A 40 -21.32 -19.24 14.24
N GLY A 41 -20.05 -19.57 14.12
CA GLY A 41 -19.54 -20.76 13.42
C GLY A 41 -19.71 -22.07 14.18
N GLY A 42 -20.06 -22.00 15.47
CA GLY A 42 -20.17 -23.17 16.35
C GLY A 42 -18.81 -23.79 16.70
N LEU A 43 -17.73 -23.00 16.65
CA LEU A 43 -16.38 -23.45 17.02
C LEU A 43 -16.17 -23.32 18.54
N ASN A 44 -15.26 -24.14 19.08
CA ASN A 44 -14.72 -23.88 20.40
C ASN A 44 -13.92 -22.56 20.37
N ILE A 45 -14.27 -21.62 21.23
CA ILE A 45 -13.69 -20.27 21.23
C ILE A 45 -12.19 -20.30 21.50
N LEU A 46 -11.77 -21.14 22.47
CA LEU A 46 -10.35 -21.25 22.83
C LEU A 46 -9.52 -21.88 21.72
N ASP A 47 -10.04 -22.93 21.08
CA ASP A 47 -9.37 -23.59 19.97
C ASP A 47 -9.29 -22.66 18.75
N ALA A 48 -10.34 -21.93 18.42
CA ALA A 48 -10.36 -20.96 17.35
C ALA A 48 -9.40 -19.78 17.62
N TYR A 49 -9.31 -19.31 18.87
CA TYR A 49 -8.41 -18.21 19.22
C TYR A 49 -6.95 -18.66 19.31
N LEU A 50 -6.65 -19.67 20.13
CA LEU A 50 -5.27 -20.12 20.38
C LEU A 50 -4.71 -20.93 19.22
N GLY A 51 -5.56 -21.66 18.49
CA GLY A 51 -5.21 -22.44 17.30
C GLY A 51 -5.25 -21.56 16.05
N ASP A 52 -6.43 -21.38 15.45
CA ASP A 52 -6.58 -20.78 14.12
C ASP A 52 -6.13 -19.31 14.06
N TYR A 53 -6.62 -18.46 14.99
CA TYR A 53 -6.29 -17.04 15.00
C TYR A 53 -4.79 -16.78 15.22
N ILE A 54 -4.21 -17.39 16.27
CA ILE A 54 -2.78 -17.20 16.60
C ILE A 54 -1.89 -17.79 15.51
N SER A 55 -2.24 -18.97 14.96
CA SER A 55 -1.47 -19.59 13.87
C SER A 55 -1.48 -18.73 12.61
N GLY A 56 -2.62 -18.18 12.21
CA GLY A 56 -2.71 -17.26 11.08
C GLY A 56 -1.90 -15.97 11.30
N THR A 57 -2.00 -15.39 12.50
CA THR A 57 -1.23 -14.20 12.89
C THR A 57 0.27 -14.48 12.86
N ALA A 58 0.72 -15.58 13.48
CA ALA A 58 2.13 -15.96 13.52
C ALA A 58 2.68 -16.31 12.14
N GLY A 59 1.91 -17.05 11.33
CA GLY A 59 2.29 -17.40 9.96
C GLY A 59 2.58 -16.15 9.12
N TYR A 60 1.71 -15.14 9.20
CA TYR A 60 1.95 -13.87 8.51
C TYR A 60 3.22 -13.17 8.98
N ILE A 61 3.48 -13.14 10.29
CA ILE A 61 4.69 -12.53 10.85
C ILE A 61 5.93 -13.27 10.34
N ILE A 62 5.93 -14.61 10.36
CA ILE A 62 7.06 -15.43 9.89
C ILE A 62 7.38 -15.11 8.42
N SER A 63 6.37 -15.03 7.55
CA SER A 63 6.57 -14.78 6.13
C SER A 63 7.06 -13.35 5.84
N TRP A 64 6.52 -12.33 6.53
CA TRP A 64 6.64 -10.93 6.08
C TRP A 64 7.43 -10.02 7.00
N PHE A 65 7.77 -10.44 8.22
CA PHE A 65 8.49 -9.60 9.19
C PHE A 65 9.80 -9.02 8.61
N PRO A 66 10.66 -9.79 7.90
CA PRO A 66 11.89 -9.23 7.35
C PRO A 66 11.63 -8.06 6.38
N ALA A 67 10.62 -8.16 5.51
CA ALA A 67 10.27 -7.11 4.57
C ALA A 67 9.74 -5.85 5.27
N PHE A 68 8.82 -6.00 6.25
CA PHE A 68 8.32 -4.87 7.04
C PHE A 68 9.42 -4.21 7.87
N PHE A 69 10.27 -5.02 8.50
CA PHE A 69 11.36 -4.57 9.37
C PHE A 69 12.40 -3.75 8.58
N LEU A 70 12.92 -4.30 7.50
CA LEU A 70 13.92 -3.62 6.68
C LEU A 70 13.32 -2.45 5.92
N GLY A 71 12.10 -2.55 5.42
CA GLY A 71 11.40 -1.44 4.75
C GLY A 71 11.16 -0.25 5.66
N ALA A 72 10.78 -0.49 6.92
CA ALA A 72 10.60 0.58 7.91
C ALA A 72 11.93 1.25 8.30
N ILE A 73 12.99 0.46 8.50
CA ILE A 73 14.35 0.98 8.77
C ILE A 73 14.83 1.81 7.58
N TYR A 74 14.70 1.28 6.35
CA TYR A 74 15.09 1.97 5.14
C TYR A 74 14.39 3.32 4.99
N GLY A 75 13.06 3.34 5.13
CA GLY A 75 12.27 4.56 5.08
C GLY A 75 12.69 5.58 6.14
N LYS A 76 12.90 5.13 7.39
CA LYS A 76 13.34 6.01 8.49
C LYS A 76 14.73 6.60 8.26
N LEU A 77 15.67 5.81 7.75
CA LEU A 77 17.00 6.29 7.39
C LEU A 77 16.95 7.35 6.27
N MET A 78 16.16 7.11 5.23
CA MET A 78 15.95 8.07 4.14
C MET A 78 15.34 9.39 4.63
N ASP A 79 14.48 9.33 5.65
CA ASP A 79 13.86 10.50 6.28
C ASP A 79 14.89 11.31 7.11
N VAL A 80 15.50 10.70 8.13
CA VAL A 80 16.39 11.42 9.08
C VAL A 80 17.67 11.94 8.45
N THR A 81 18.15 11.31 7.37
CA THR A 81 19.31 11.79 6.60
C THR A 81 18.97 12.96 5.67
N GLY A 82 17.68 13.29 5.52
CA GLY A 82 17.23 14.28 4.53
C GLY A 82 17.38 13.84 3.07
N SER A 83 17.78 12.57 2.83
CA SER A 83 17.99 12.02 1.49
C SER A 83 16.71 12.03 0.67
N ALA A 84 15.59 11.58 1.27
CA ALA A 84 14.27 11.59 0.64
C ALA A 84 13.82 13.02 0.30
N ARG A 85 13.99 13.97 1.24
CA ARG A 85 13.63 15.38 1.02
C ARG A 85 14.47 16.01 -0.09
N SER A 86 15.81 15.79 -0.09
CA SER A 86 16.70 16.36 -1.11
C SER A 86 16.36 15.86 -2.52
N LEU A 87 16.01 14.57 -2.65
CA LEU A 87 15.54 13.99 -3.90
C LEU A 87 14.24 14.65 -4.36
N ALA A 88 13.25 14.75 -3.46
CA ALA A 88 11.96 15.36 -3.75
C ALA A 88 12.12 16.84 -4.16
N THR A 89 12.95 17.63 -3.43
CA THR A 89 13.28 19.02 -3.81
C THR A 89 13.85 19.09 -5.21
N LYS A 90 14.78 18.18 -5.55
CA LYS A 90 15.39 18.17 -6.89
C LYS A 90 14.37 17.92 -8.00
N ILE A 91 13.40 17.04 -7.76
CA ILE A 91 12.32 16.77 -8.73
C ILE A 91 11.43 18.01 -8.89
N VAL A 92 11.07 18.65 -7.77
CA VAL A 92 10.28 19.90 -7.79
C VAL A 92 10.99 21.01 -8.57
N ASP A 93 12.29 21.19 -8.35
CA ASP A 93 13.08 22.18 -9.06
C ASP A 93 13.12 21.95 -10.57
N LEU A 94 13.08 20.68 -11.00
CA LEU A 94 13.07 20.32 -12.43
C LEU A 94 11.70 20.57 -13.08
N ILE A 95 10.60 20.36 -12.34
CA ILE A 95 9.23 20.47 -12.86
C ILE A 95 8.75 21.92 -12.84
N GLY A 96 9.10 22.66 -11.79
CA GLY A 96 8.69 24.03 -11.54
C GLY A 96 7.24 24.14 -11.00
N SER A 97 6.91 25.32 -10.43
CA SER A 97 5.61 25.61 -9.80
C SER A 97 4.43 25.65 -10.78
N LYS A 98 4.70 25.79 -12.10
CA LYS A 98 3.67 25.80 -13.14
C LYS A 98 2.85 24.52 -13.17
N PHE A 99 3.48 23.37 -12.85
CA PHE A 99 2.87 22.06 -12.79
C PHE A 99 2.77 21.56 -11.34
N ALA A 100 2.18 22.39 -10.47
CA ALA A 100 2.14 22.16 -9.03
C ALA A 100 1.64 20.76 -8.63
N ILE A 101 0.61 20.23 -9.29
CA ILE A 101 0.11 18.87 -9.02
C ILE A 101 1.17 17.82 -9.36
N LEU A 102 1.81 17.88 -10.54
CA LEU A 102 2.88 16.96 -10.90
C LEU A 102 4.10 17.09 -10.00
N ALA A 103 4.42 18.31 -9.57
CA ALA A 103 5.53 18.59 -8.66
C ALA A 103 5.36 17.94 -7.27
N VAL A 104 4.11 17.64 -6.88
CA VAL A 104 3.79 16.87 -5.66
C VAL A 104 3.69 15.37 -5.98
N VAL A 105 3.00 15.01 -7.05
CA VAL A 105 2.70 13.60 -7.38
C VAL A 105 3.95 12.81 -7.77
N LEU A 106 4.85 13.36 -8.60
CA LEU A 106 6.02 12.63 -9.10
C LEU A 106 7.04 12.26 -8.01
N PRO A 107 7.37 13.15 -7.04
CA PRO A 107 8.19 12.73 -5.89
C PRO A 107 7.53 11.61 -5.08
N CYS A 108 6.20 11.69 -4.84
CA CYS A 108 5.47 10.61 -4.17
C CYS A 108 5.61 9.28 -4.92
N LEU A 109 5.37 9.30 -6.25
CA LEU A 109 5.52 8.12 -7.11
C LEU A 109 6.93 7.50 -7.01
N LEU A 110 7.96 8.32 -7.15
CA LEU A 110 9.35 7.83 -7.18
C LEU A 110 9.77 7.27 -5.82
N MET A 111 9.46 7.98 -4.74
CA MET A 111 9.80 7.53 -3.38
C MET A 111 9.08 6.22 -3.03
N THR A 112 7.78 6.14 -3.30
CA THR A 112 7.01 4.92 -3.08
C THR A 112 7.49 3.78 -3.97
N TYR A 113 7.84 4.04 -5.24
CA TYR A 113 8.40 3.04 -6.15
C TYR A 113 9.71 2.44 -5.63
N GLY A 114 10.55 3.24 -5.01
CA GLY A 114 11.80 2.79 -4.39
C GLY A 114 11.62 2.10 -3.02
N GLY A 115 10.41 1.87 -2.56
CA GLY A 115 10.14 1.13 -1.33
C GLY A 115 10.02 1.98 -0.07
N ILE A 116 10.04 3.32 -0.19
CA ILE A 116 9.78 4.18 0.97
C ILE A 116 8.32 4.05 1.38
N SER A 117 8.09 3.81 2.67
CA SER A 117 6.77 3.72 3.24
C SER A 117 5.97 4.99 2.99
N LEU A 118 4.70 4.83 2.61
CA LEU A 118 3.78 5.94 2.39
C LEU A 118 3.64 6.89 3.60
N PHE A 119 3.80 6.39 4.83
CA PHE A 119 3.82 7.23 6.02
C PHE A 119 4.99 8.22 6.00
N VAL A 120 6.20 7.77 5.63
CA VAL A 120 7.37 8.63 5.48
C VAL A 120 7.18 9.63 4.33
N VAL A 121 6.64 9.16 3.20
CA VAL A 121 6.34 10.01 2.03
C VAL A 121 5.47 11.20 2.41
N VAL A 122 4.43 10.99 3.22
CA VAL A 122 3.54 12.07 3.68
C VAL A 122 4.30 13.14 4.44
N PHE A 123 5.13 12.76 5.43
CA PHE A 123 5.91 13.72 6.23
C PHE A 123 6.95 14.49 5.41
N VAL A 124 7.54 13.86 4.42
CA VAL A 124 8.55 14.50 3.55
C VAL A 124 7.89 15.45 2.53
N ILE A 125 6.81 15.00 1.90
CA ILE A 125 6.23 15.72 0.77
C ILE A 125 5.27 16.84 1.22
N TYR A 126 4.60 16.69 2.37
CA TYR A 126 3.63 17.70 2.82
C TYR A 126 4.24 19.11 2.95
N PRO A 127 5.38 19.33 3.64
CA PRO A 127 6.00 20.66 3.74
C PRO A 127 6.37 21.26 2.37
N MET A 128 6.87 20.42 1.46
CA MET A 128 7.23 20.85 0.10
C MET A 128 5.99 21.19 -0.73
N GLY A 129 5.00 20.30 -0.69
CA GLY A 129 3.71 20.50 -1.36
C GLY A 129 2.99 21.77 -0.85
N TYR A 130 3.08 22.03 0.46
CA TYR A 130 2.56 23.24 1.07
C TYR A 130 3.17 24.50 0.45
N SER A 131 4.50 24.54 0.33
CA SER A 131 5.22 25.66 -0.29
C SER A 131 4.89 25.82 -1.77
N ILE A 132 4.77 24.72 -2.53
CA ILE A 132 4.39 24.72 -3.94
C ILE A 132 2.96 25.24 -4.13
N PHE A 133 2.00 24.75 -3.34
CA PHE A 133 0.60 25.13 -3.42
C PHE A 133 0.41 26.61 -3.02
N ARG A 134 1.17 27.08 -2.02
CA ARG A 134 1.24 28.49 -1.66
C ARG A 134 1.72 29.35 -2.83
N ALA A 135 2.83 28.98 -3.47
CA ALA A 135 3.38 29.71 -4.61
C ALA A 135 2.47 29.71 -5.85
N ALA A 136 1.70 28.64 -6.04
CA ALA A 136 0.75 28.47 -7.15
C ALA A 136 -0.67 28.99 -6.84
N ASP A 137 -0.89 29.50 -5.64
CA ASP A 137 -2.20 29.95 -5.11
C ASP A 137 -3.30 28.87 -5.27
N ILE A 138 -2.98 27.64 -4.86
CA ILE A 138 -3.89 26.49 -4.86
C ILE A 138 -4.32 26.20 -3.41
N PRO A 139 -5.63 25.99 -3.14
CA PRO A 139 -6.10 25.69 -1.79
C PRO A 139 -5.36 24.49 -1.19
N ARG A 140 -4.82 24.65 0.03
CA ARG A 140 -4.07 23.59 0.72
C ARG A 140 -4.88 22.32 0.94
N THR A 141 -6.21 22.42 0.97
CA THR A 141 -7.12 21.27 1.14
C THR A 141 -7.08 20.27 -0.01
N LEU A 142 -6.56 20.65 -1.19
CA LEU A 142 -6.33 19.74 -2.32
C LEU A 142 -5.00 18.96 -2.20
N LEU A 143 -4.08 19.42 -1.36
CA LEU A 143 -2.75 18.79 -1.22
C LEU A 143 -2.81 17.34 -0.73
N PRO A 144 -3.65 16.98 0.28
CA PRO A 144 -3.79 15.59 0.68
C PRO A 144 -4.23 14.66 -0.47
N GLY A 145 -5.14 15.12 -1.33
CA GLY A 145 -5.56 14.37 -2.52
C GLY A 145 -4.42 14.15 -3.52
N ALA A 146 -3.55 15.13 -3.73
CA ALA A 146 -2.39 15.00 -4.60
C ALA A 146 -1.33 14.04 -4.03
N ILE A 147 -1.06 14.10 -2.73
CA ILE A 147 -0.14 13.17 -2.04
C ILE A 147 -0.70 11.74 -2.08
N ALA A 148 -1.99 11.57 -1.74
CA ALA A 148 -2.64 10.26 -1.78
C ALA A 148 -2.61 9.65 -3.18
N PHE A 149 -2.90 10.44 -4.20
CA PHE A 149 -2.84 10.00 -5.60
C PHE A 149 -1.46 9.45 -5.99
N GLY A 150 -0.39 10.15 -5.65
CA GLY A 150 0.98 9.74 -5.96
C GLY A 150 1.45 8.53 -5.14
N ALA A 151 1.17 8.52 -3.83
CA ALA A 151 1.69 7.49 -2.92
C ALA A 151 0.80 6.23 -2.86
N PHE A 152 -0.53 6.39 -2.82
CA PHE A 152 -1.48 5.28 -2.60
C PHE A 152 -2.08 4.80 -3.93
N GLY A 153 -2.51 5.74 -4.80
CA GLY A 153 -3.35 5.42 -5.95
C GLY A 153 -2.63 4.71 -7.09
N ILE A 154 -1.35 4.99 -7.33
CA ILE A 154 -0.62 4.47 -8.49
C ILE A 154 0.49 3.50 -8.08
N THR A 155 1.51 3.99 -7.38
CA THR A 155 2.76 3.24 -7.23
C THR A 155 2.63 2.05 -6.29
N MET A 156 1.82 2.15 -5.26
CA MET A 156 1.67 1.11 -4.25
C MET A 156 1.15 -0.21 -4.84
N THR A 157 0.29 -0.13 -5.86
CA THR A 157 -0.47 -1.28 -6.35
C THR A 157 -0.40 -1.52 -7.86
N ALA A 158 -0.19 -0.49 -8.68
CA ALA A 158 -0.30 -0.60 -10.12
C ALA A 158 1.04 -0.80 -10.84
N ILE A 159 2.17 -0.29 -10.31
CA ILE A 159 3.47 -0.35 -10.99
C ILE A 159 4.19 -1.66 -10.66
N PRO A 160 4.69 -2.41 -11.67
CA PRO A 160 5.43 -3.64 -11.43
C PRO A 160 6.86 -3.33 -10.97
N GLY A 161 7.52 -4.31 -10.35
CA GLY A 161 8.93 -4.22 -9.94
C GLY A 161 9.19 -3.41 -8.67
N THR A 162 8.16 -2.85 -8.04
CA THR A 162 8.29 -2.14 -6.76
C THR A 162 8.40 -3.12 -5.59
N PRO A 163 9.22 -2.82 -4.56
CA PRO A 163 9.29 -3.60 -3.33
C PRO A 163 8.11 -3.34 -2.36
N GLN A 164 7.08 -2.63 -2.80
CA GLN A 164 5.88 -2.41 -1.99
C GLN A 164 5.20 -3.73 -1.67
N ILE A 165 4.77 -3.88 -0.43
CA ILE A 165 4.23 -5.14 0.09
C ILE A 165 3.01 -5.62 -0.69
N GLN A 166 2.21 -4.73 -1.26
CA GLN A 166 1.06 -5.03 -2.09
C GLN A 166 1.44 -5.68 -3.43
N ASN A 167 2.65 -5.41 -3.91
CA ASN A 167 3.20 -6.06 -5.10
C ASN A 167 3.98 -7.35 -4.76
N ILE A 168 4.37 -7.53 -3.50
CA ILE A 168 5.18 -8.69 -3.09
C ILE A 168 4.30 -9.84 -2.56
N ILE A 169 3.26 -9.55 -1.77
CA ILE A 169 2.36 -10.58 -1.20
C ILE A 169 1.86 -11.58 -2.26
N PRO A 170 1.33 -11.17 -3.43
CA PRO A 170 0.81 -12.12 -4.41
C PRO A 170 1.86 -13.07 -4.98
N THR A 171 3.16 -12.74 -4.90
CA THR A 171 4.23 -13.63 -5.41
C THR A 171 4.27 -14.98 -4.69
N GLU A 172 3.99 -14.99 -3.39
CA GLU A 172 3.97 -16.20 -2.57
C GLU A 172 2.78 -17.10 -2.91
N TYR A 173 1.62 -16.49 -3.18
CA TYR A 173 0.40 -17.24 -3.47
C TYR A 173 0.33 -17.76 -4.90
N TYR A 174 0.89 -17.01 -5.85
CA TYR A 174 0.77 -17.33 -7.29
C TYR A 174 2.08 -17.81 -7.93
N GLY A 175 3.18 -17.91 -7.16
CA GLY A 175 4.49 -18.35 -7.68
C GLY A 175 5.06 -17.42 -8.74
N THR A 176 4.77 -16.11 -8.64
CA THR A 176 5.16 -15.07 -9.60
C THR A 176 6.31 -14.22 -9.07
N THR A 177 6.70 -13.20 -9.83
CA THR A 177 7.73 -12.23 -9.43
C THR A 177 7.16 -10.86 -9.23
N ALA A 178 7.93 -9.94 -8.61
CA ALA A 178 7.54 -8.54 -8.47
C ALA A 178 7.23 -7.86 -9.83
N MET A 179 7.77 -8.37 -10.94
CA MET A 179 7.54 -7.87 -12.31
C MET A 179 6.31 -8.45 -12.99
N ALA A 180 5.47 -9.23 -12.31
CA ALA A 180 4.31 -9.92 -12.88
C ALA A 180 3.43 -9.00 -13.74
N ALA A 181 3.00 -9.50 -14.90
CA ALA A 181 2.11 -8.87 -15.87
C ALA A 181 2.43 -7.38 -16.17
N PRO A 182 3.63 -7.06 -16.70
CA PRO A 182 4.06 -5.67 -16.88
C PRO A 182 3.18 -4.88 -17.85
N LEU A 183 2.68 -5.51 -18.91
CA LEU A 183 1.78 -4.86 -19.88
C LEU A 183 0.45 -4.46 -19.21
N MET A 184 -0.15 -5.37 -18.46
CA MET A 184 -1.37 -5.10 -17.68
C MET A 184 -1.16 -3.97 -16.68
N SER A 185 0.03 -3.93 -16.06
CA SER A 185 0.43 -2.87 -15.14
C SER A 185 0.52 -1.50 -15.80
N ILE A 186 1.10 -1.42 -17.00
CA ILE A 186 1.16 -0.15 -17.77
C ILE A 186 -0.25 0.35 -18.07
N VAL A 187 -1.15 -0.53 -18.50
CA VAL A 187 -2.56 -0.16 -18.75
C VAL A 187 -3.23 0.32 -17.44
N ALA A 188 -2.99 -0.37 -16.31
CA ALA A 188 -3.51 0.04 -15.00
C ALA A 188 -3.02 1.43 -14.59
N VAL A 189 -1.72 1.71 -14.76
CA VAL A 189 -1.11 3.02 -14.48
C VAL A 189 -1.77 4.12 -15.32
N LEU A 190 -2.04 3.87 -16.60
CA LEU A 190 -2.74 4.83 -17.46
C LEU A 190 -4.20 5.03 -17.04
N LEU A 191 -4.91 3.95 -16.72
CA LEU A 191 -6.30 3.98 -16.27
C LEU A 191 -6.48 4.72 -14.94
N ILE A 192 -5.47 4.72 -14.06
CA ILE A 192 -5.50 5.45 -12.80
C ILE A 192 -4.86 6.83 -12.95
N GLY A 193 -3.68 6.90 -13.58
CA GLY A 193 -2.86 8.09 -13.65
C GLY A 193 -3.50 9.22 -14.44
N VAL A 194 -4.02 8.91 -15.62
CA VAL A 194 -4.60 9.94 -16.48
C VAL A 194 -5.88 10.54 -15.90
N PRO A 195 -6.91 9.75 -15.52
CA PRO A 195 -8.12 10.32 -14.93
C PRO A 195 -7.86 11.03 -13.59
N GLY A 196 -6.97 10.49 -12.74
CA GLY A 196 -6.64 11.10 -11.45
C GLY A 196 -5.95 12.45 -11.61
N TYR A 197 -5.00 12.56 -12.56
CA TYR A 197 -4.35 13.84 -12.87
C TYR A 197 -5.35 14.85 -13.44
N ILE A 198 -6.17 14.45 -14.40
CA ILE A 198 -7.22 15.30 -14.99
C ILE A 198 -8.19 15.79 -13.91
N TYR A 199 -8.59 14.91 -13.00
CA TYR A 199 -9.47 15.26 -11.88
C TYR A 199 -8.84 16.32 -10.97
N LEU A 200 -7.60 16.15 -10.53
CA LEU A 200 -6.91 17.12 -9.67
C LEU A 200 -6.73 18.47 -10.36
N GLU A 201 -6.35 18.48 -11.63
CA GLU A 201 -6.25 19.72 -12.42
C GLU A 201 -7.62 20.40 -12.60
N TRP A 202 -8.68 19.62 -12.80
CA TRP A 202 -10.05 20.14 -12.85
C TRP A 202 -10.43 20.76 -11.50
N ARG A 203 -10.12 20.12 -10.38
CA ARG A 203 -10.34 20.65 -9.03
C ARG A 203 -9.63 21.99 -8.82
N CYS A 204 -8.39 22.12 -9.25
CA CYS A 204 -7.66 23.38 -9.21
C CYS A 204 -8.33 24.48 -10.02
N ARG A 205 -8.84 24.14 -11.23
CA ARG A 205 -9.57 25.12 -12.06
C ARG A 205 -10.89 25.56 -11.43
N VAL A 206 -11.63 24.62 -10.82
CA VAL A 206 -12.87 24.93 -10.09
C VAL A 206 -12.59 25.82 -8.88
N ALA A 207 -11.53 25.53 -8.12
CA ALA A 207 -11.12 26.36 -7.00
C ALA A 207 -10.83 27.81 -7.44
N ARG A 208 -10.05 28.00 -8.51
CA ARG A 208 -9.76 29.32 -9.08
C ARG A 208 -11.03 30.06 -9.54
N ARG A 209 -11.97 29.37 -10.19
CA ARG A 209 -13.26 29.95 -10.62
C ARG A 209 -14.11 30.43 -9.45
N ASN A 210 -14.02 29.73 -8.31
CA ASN A 210 -14.76 30.03 -7.10
C ASN A 210 -14.01 31.02 -6.17
N ASN A 211 -12.91 31.62 -6.63
CA ASN A 211 -12.04 32.50 -5.85
C ASN A 211 -11.55 31.83 -4.53
N CYS A 212 -11.34 30.52 -4.57
CA CYS A 212 -10.74 29.80 -3.45
C CYS A 212 -9.21 29.89 -3.57
N HIS A 213 -8.62 30.68 -2.69
CA HIS A 213 -7.19 30.92 -2.63
C HIS A 213 -6.51 30.01 -1.62
N PHE A 214 -5.17 30.00 -1.65
CA PHE A 214 -4.38 29.36 -0.62
C PHE A 214 -4.61 30.04 0.73
N VAL A 215 -4.95 29.25 1.75
CA VAL A 215 -5.12 29.73 3.12
C VAL A 215 -4.05 29.09 3.99
N GLU A 216 -3.27 29.91 4.67
CA GLU A 216 -2.23 29.44 5.58
C GLU A 216 -2.84 28.64 6.75
N ASP A 217 -2.12 27.61 7.18
CA ASP A 217 -2.46 26.86 8.37
C ASP A 217 -1.79 27.53 9.59
N PRO A 218 -2.55 28.06 10.56
CA PRO A 218 -1.98 28.67 11.75
C PRO A 218 -1.13 27.73 12.61
N LYS A 219 -1.30 26.43 12.44
CA LYS A 219 -0.53 25.37 13.15
C LYS A 219 0.68 24.89 12.37
N TYR A 220 0.85 25.32 11.12
CA TYR A 220 1.99 24.90 10.32
C TYR A 220 3.25 25.59 10.80
N VAL A 221 4.19 24.79 11.30
CA VAL A 221 5.54 25.27 11.67
C VAL A 221 6.47 24.84 10.55
N ASP A 222 7.06 25.81 9.86
CA ASP A 222 8.08 25.52 8.85
C ASP A 222 9.39 25.11 9.53
N ASN A 223 9.66 23.84 9.55
CA ASN A 223 10.91 23.26 10.08
C ASN A 223 11.98 23.12 9.00
N SER A 224 11.85 23.78 7.84
CA SER A 224 12.81 23.69 6.73
C SER A 224 14.21 24.11 7.13
N ASP A 225 14.36 25.06 8.04
CA ASP A 225 15.63 25.60 8.53
C ASP A 225 16.33 24.68 9.55
N SER A 226 15.65 23.69 10.11
CA SER A 226 16.19 22.80 11.15
C SER A 226 17.05 21.65 10.60
N LEU A 227 17.09 21.46 9.28
CA LEU A 227 17.89 20.41 8.66
C LEU A 227 19.28 20.91 8.29
N PRO A 228 20.32 20.06 8.41
CA PRO A 228 21.66 20.42 8.00
C PRO A 228 21.68 20.90 6.54
N ALA A 229 22.41 21.97 6.24
CA ALA A 229 22.64 22.41 4.88
C ALA A 229 23.33 21.30 4.08
N HIS A 230 22.62 20.75 3.13
CA HIS A 230 23.13 19.66 2.31
C HIS A 230 23.84 20.18 1.06
N SER A 231 24.86 19.44 0.60
CA SER A 231 25.55 19.66 -0.68
C SER A 231 24.54 19.65 -1.83
N LYS A 232 24.83 20.39 -2.91
CA LYS A 232 24.05 20.39 -4.16
C LYS A 232 23.82 18.98 -4.74
N TRP A 233 24.66 18.01 -4.40
CA TRP A 233 24.59 16.61 -4.86
C TRP A 233 23.90 15.67 -3.88
N HIS A 234 23.37 16.17 -2.76
CA HIS A 234 22.76 15.32 -1.74
C HIS A 234 21.51 14.56 -2.23
N TRP A 235 20.82 15.06 -3.25
CA TRP A 235 19.72 14.34 -3.90
C TRP A 235 20.13 12.95 -4.45
N LEU A 236 21.43 12.76 -4.78
CA LEU A 236 21.94 11.44 -5.18
C LEU A 236 21.88 10.43 -4.03
N SER A 237 22.03 10.87 -2.77
CA SER A 237 21.85 9.98 -1.61
C SER A 237 20.41 9.54 -1.42
N GLY A 238 19.47 10.24 -2.03
CA GLY A 238 18.08 9.81 -2.14
C GLY A 238 17.84 8.89 -3.33
N LEU A 239 18.40 9.21 -4.50
CA LEU A 239 18.12 8.46 -5.74
C LEU A 239 18.86 7.12 -5.81
N LEU A 240 20.16 7.09 -5.51
CA LEU A 240 20.98 5.90 -5.72
C LEU A 240 20.52 4.68 -4.87
N PRO A 241 20.18 4.83 -3.57
CA PRO A 241 19.63 3.73 -2.81
C PRO A 241 18.31 3.20 -3.37
N LEU A 242 17.41 4.08 -3.84
CA LEU A 242 16.15 3.66 -4.48
C LEU A 242 16.41 2.84 -5.74
N VAL A 243 17.29 3.33 -6.62
CA VAL A 243 17.67 2.62 -7.84
C VAL A 243 18.30 1.27 -7.49
N LEU A 244 19.20 1.23 -6.49
CA LEU A 244 19.84 -0.01 -6.07
C LEU A 244 18.82 -1.03 -5.56
N VAL A 245 17.84 -0.62 -4.73
CA VAL A 245 16.77 -1.51 -4.25
C VAL A 245 16.01 -2.13 -5.42
N VAL A 246 15.60 -1.32 -6.40
CA VAL A 246 14.85 -1.79 -7.57
C VAL A 246 15.71 -2.73 -8.42
N LEU A 247 16.97 -2.43 -8.63
CA LEU A 247 17.90 -3.29 -9.39
C LEU A 247 18.16 -4.62 -8.67
N LEU A 248 18.44 -4.59 -7.37
CA LEU A 248 18.66 -5.81 -6.60
C LEU A 248 17.41 -6.70 -6.53
N LEU A 249 16.23 -6.11 -6.44
CA LEU A 249 14.98 -6.87 -6.41
C LEU A 249 14.69 -7.58 -7.74
N ASN A 250 14.89 -6.89 -8.87
CA ASN A 250 14.39 -7.36 -10.17
C ASN A 250 15.50 -7.94 -11.07
N VAL A 251 16.73 -7.47 -10.96
CA VAL A 251 17.84 -7.88 -11.85
C VAL A 251 18.73 -8.93 -11.20
N LEU A 252 19.00 -8.80 -9.88
CA LEU A 252 19.92 -9.72 -9.19
C LEU A 252 19.45 -11.19 -9.24
N PRO A 253 18.16 -11.54 -9.03
CA PRO A 253 17.71 -12.93 -9.15
C PRO A 253 18.01 -13.51 -10.52
N ILE A 254 17.74 -12.78 -11.60
CA ILE A 254 17.99 -13.19 -12.99
C ILE A 254 19.49 -13.42 -13.23
N LEU A 255 20.34 -12.53 -12.70
CA LEU A 255 21.79 -12.67 -12.85
C LEU A 255 22.33 -13.88 -12.08
N LEU A 256 21.88 -14.09 -10.84
CA LEU A 256 22.31 -15.22 -10.01
C LEU A 256 21.87 -16.56 -10.59
N GLU A 257 20.64 -16.65 -11.09
CA GLU A 257 20.14 -17.86 -11.76
C GLU A 257 20.96 -18.17 -13.01
N LYS A 258 21.23 -17.16 -13.85
CA LYS A 258 21.95 -17.30 -15.11
C LYS A 258 23.45 -17.63 -14.94
N TRP A 259 24.12 -17.01 -13.93
CA TRP A 259 25.58 -17.05 -13.83
C TRP A 259 26.09 -17.98 -12.70
N ALA A 260 25.27 -18.21 -11.68
CA ALA A 260 25.64 -18.98 -10.50
C ALA A 260 24.72 -20.18 -10.23
N GLU A 261 23.69 -20.37 -11.04
CA GLU A 261 22.66 -21.41 -10.85
C GLU A 261 21.95 -21.31 -9.47
N ILE A 262 21.90 -20.10 -8.92
CA ILE A 262 21.25 -19.82 -7.63
C ILE A 262 19.88 -19.19 -7.90
N SER A 263 18.81 -19.89 -7.56
CA SER A 263 17.45 -19.36 -7.60
C SER A 263 17.10 -18.67 -6.27
N LEU A 264 16.74 -17.39 -6.32
CA LEU A 264 16.24 -16.65 -5.17
C LEU A 264 14.71 -16.60 -5.19
N THR A 265 14.09 -16.86 -4.05
CA THR A 265 12.68 -16.51 -3.86
C THR A 265 12.50 -15.00 -3.82
N THR A 266 11.29 -14.51 -4.14
CA THR A 266 11.01 -13.06 -4.08
C THR A 266 11.22 -12.50 -2.65
N ASN A 267 10.90 -13.28 -1.61
CA ASN A 267 11.17 -12.88 -0.22
C ASN A 267 12.66 -12.72 0.09
N GLN A 268 13.51 -13.58 -0.45
CA GLN A 268 14.97 -13.45 -0.33
C GLN A 268 15.47 -12.22 -1.10
N ALA A 269 14.97 -12.03 -2.32
CA ALA A 269 15.36 -10.90 -3.16
C ALA A 269 15.01 -9.54 -2.51
N ILE A 270 13.82 -9.40 -1.90
CA ILE A 270 13.43 -8.14 -1.23
C ILE A 270 14.29 -7.88 0.01
N VAL A 271 14.66 -8.91 0.78
CA VAL A 271 15.56 -8.76 1.94
C VAL A 271 16.93 -8.25 1.49
N ILE A 272 17.52 -8.87 0.45
CA ILE A 272 18.81 -8.45 -0.10
C ILE A 272 18.72 -7.03 -0.65
N ALA A 273 17.67 -6.70 -1.38
CA ALA A 273 17.45 -5.38 -1.97
C ALA A 273 17.36 -4.29 -0.90
N LEU A 274 16.54 -4.49 0.14
CA LEU A 274 16.38 -3.52 1.22
C LEU A 274 17.67 -3.38 2.06
N LEU A 275 18.37 -4.48 2.35
CA LEU A 275 19.68 -4.42 3.00
C LEU A 275 20.70 -3.63 2.17
N GLY A 276 20.75 -3.85 0.85
CA GLY A 276 21.58 -3.07 -0.06
C GLY A 276 21.24 -1.58 -0.03
N GLY A 277 19.95 -1.23 -0.05
CA GLY A 277 19.46 0.14 0.08
C GLY A 277 19.85 0.79 1.41
N ILE A 278 19.67 0.08 2.53
CA ILE A 278 20.06 0.52 3.88
C ILE A 278 21.56 0.77 3.94
N LEU A 279 22.37 -0.19 3.50
CA LEU A 279 23.84 -0.08 3.52
C LEU A 279 24.32 1.11 2.70
N LEU A 280 23.80 1.28 1.47
CA LEU A 280 24.16 2.41 0.62
C LEU A 280 23.73 3.75 1.21
N THR A 281 22.53 3.82 1.80
CA THR A 281 22.06 5.03 2.49
C THR A 281 22.99 5.39 3.66
N CYS A 282 23.38 4.40 4.49
CA CYS A 282 24.32 4.60 5.58
C CYS A 282 25.70 5.05 5.08
N LEU A 283 26.24 4.41 4.05
CA LEU A 283 27.54 4.75 3.47
C LEU A 283 27.57 6.18 2.92
N MET A 284 26.54 6.58 2.18
CA MET A 284 26.44 7.93 1.62
C MET A 284 26.25 9.00 2.70
N ASN A 285 25.74 8.63 3.87
CA ASN A 285 25.48 9.53 5.00
C ASN A 285 26.35 9.20 6.22
N ILE A 286 27.52 8.60 6.02
CA ILE A 286 28.39 8.12 7.11
C ILE A 286 28.81 9.24 8.09
N LYS A 287 28.86 10.49 7.65
CA LYS A 287 29.15 11.65 8.50
C LYS A 287 28.03 11.90 9.54
N SER A 288 26.84 11.37 9.31
CA SER A 288 25.66 11.52 10.17
C SER A 288 25.41 10.30 11.06
N VAL A 289 26.43 9.50 11.39
CA VAL A 289 26.31 8.25 12.18
C VAL A 289 25.51 8.42 13.47
N LYS A 290 25.62 9.57 14.12
CA LYS A 290 24.86 9.87 15.36
C LYS A 290 23.32 9.87 15.14
N LEU A 291 22.86 10.11 13.90
CA LEU A 291 21.46 10.07 13.52
C LEU A 291 21.04 8.67 13.04
N LEU A 292 21.97 7.91 12.46
CA LEU A 292 21.66 6.63 11.84
C LEU A 292 21.25 5.56 12.86
N LEU A 293 21.98 5.43 13.97
CA LEU A 293 21.72 4.39 14.99
C LEU A 293 20.35 4.57 15.67
N PRO A 294 19.96 5.76 16.14
CA PRO A 294 18.60 5.98 16.66
C PRO A 294 17.53 5.71 15.59
N ALA A 295 17.76 6.12 14.33
CA ALA A 295 16.82 5.91 13.24
C ALA A 295 16.58 4.43 12.90
N ILE A 296 17.62 3.59 13.00
CA ILE A 296 17.46 2.14 12.86
C ILE A 296 16.55 1.60 13.97
N SER A 297 16.75 2.02 15.22
CA SER A 297 15.92 1.60 16.34
C SER A 297 14.47 2.07 16.20
N ASP A 298 14.26 3.32 15.78
CA ASP A 298 12.93 3.89 15.54
C ASP A 298 12.21 3.16 14.40
N GLY A 299 12.92 2.91 13.28
CA GLY A 299 12.38 2.14 12.16
C GLY A 299 12.00 0.72 12.56
N ALA A 300 12.87 0.05 13.33
CA ALA A 300 12.61 -1.28 13.87
C ALA A 300 11.34 -1.31 14.73
N ASN A 301 11.20 -0.38 15.67
CA ASN A 301 10.02 -0.27 16.52
C ASN A 301 8.75 0.06 15.73
N GLY A 302 8.85 0.95 14.74
CA GLY A 302 7.72 1.30 13.86
C GLY A 302 7.22 0.10 13.04
N SER A 303 8.11 -0.80 12.64
CA SER A 303 7.76 -2.01 11.89
C SER A 303 6.85 -2.94 12.66
N LEU A 304 7.01 -3.03 14.00
CA LEU A 304 6.22 -3.92 14.86
C LEU A 304 4.73 -3.56 14.84
N THR A 305 4.40 -2.28 14.93
CA THR A 305 3.00 -1.85 14.85
C THR A 305 2.42 -2.10 13.45
N ALA A 306 3.19 -1.83 12.41
CA ALA A 306 2.75 -2.01 11.03
C ALA A 306 2.45 -3.49 10.72
N ILE A 307 3.37 -4.40 11.07
CA ILE A 307 3.16 -5.82 10.81
C ILE A 307 2.06 -6.40 11.69
N MET A 308 1.97 -6.03 12.98
CA MET A 308 0.95 -6.55 13.88
C MET A 308 -0.47 -6.16 13.46
N ASN A 309 -0.69 -4.95 12.95
CA ASN A 309 -2.00 -4.57 12.42
C ASN A 309 -2.43 -5.50 11.28
N THR A 310 -1.54 -5.81 10.35
CA THR A 310 -1.84 -6.70 9.22
C THR A 310 -1.93 -8.17 9.66
N ALA A 311 -1.02 -8.64 10.50
CA ALA A 311 -1.00 -10.01 11.00
C ALA A 311 -2.28 -10.35 11.79
N CYS A 312 -2.75 -9.44 12.64
CA CYS A 312 -4.00 -9.63 13.37
C CYS A 312 -5.22 -9.70 12.45
N ALA A 313 -5.24 -8.90 11.37
CA ALA A 313 -6.29 -9.00 10.34
C ALA A 313 -6.24 -10.36 9.61
N VAL A 314 -5.04 -10.88 9.30
CA VAL A 314 -4.88 -12.23 8.72
C VAL A 314 -5.31 -13.32 9.68
N GLY A 315 -5.00 -13.19 10.98
CA GLY A 315 -5.50 -14.09 12.03
C GLY A 315 -7.05 -14.16 12.07
N PHE A 316 -7.73 -13.01 11.94
CA PHE A 316 -9.19 -12.99 11.76
C PHE A 316 -9.61 -13.79 10.51
N GLY A 317 -8.94 -13.60 9.38
CA GLY A 317 -9.19 -14.35 8.15
C GLY A 317 -8.99 -15.85 8.32
N ALA A 318 -8.02 -16.30 9.12
CA ALA A 318 -7.77 -17.71 9.42
C ALA A 318 -8.97 -18.35 10.16
N VAL A 319 -9.56 -17.66 11.12
CA VAL A 319 -10.81 -18.13 11.78
C VAL A 319 -11.98 -18.16 10.81
N VAL A 320 -12.11 -17.13 9.95
CA VAL A 320 -13.16 -17.11 8.91
C VAL A 320 -13.08 -18.33 7.99
N LYS A 321 -11.87 -18.81 7.64
CA LYS A 321 -11.65 -19.95 6.75
C LYS A 321 -12.19 -21.27 7.29
N VAL A 322 -12.17 -21.49 8.59
CA VAL A 322 -12.53 -22.78 9.22
C VAL A 322 -14.01 -22.87 9.57
N VAL A 323 -14.77 -21.78 9.53
CA VAL A 323 -16.21 -21.83 9.83
C VAL A 323 -17.04 -22.32 8.63
N PRO A 324 -18.14 -23.07 8.86
CA PRO A 324 -18.97 -23.65 7.77
C PRO A 324 -19.52 -22.61 6.78
N GLY A 325 -19.79 -21.38 7.24
CA GLY A 325 -20.28 -20.28 6.39
C GLY A 325 -19.30 -19.84 5.32
N PHE A 326 -18.00 -20.06 5.53
CA PHE A 326 -16.96 -19.71 4.57
C PHE A 326 -17.09 -20.49 3.26
N ALA A 327 -17.50 -21.76 3.31
CA ALA A 327 -17.74 -22.56 2.10
C ALA A 327 -18.82 -21.97 1.20
N LEU A 328 -19.87 -21.35 1.79
CA LEU A 328 -20.91 -20.65 1.03
C LEU A 328 -20.39 -19.36 0.41
N LEU A 329 -19.62 -18.57 1.16
CA LEU A 329 -18.99 -17.34 0.69
C LEU A 329 -18.03 -17.64 -0.46
N LYS A 330 -17.14 -18.63 -0.30
CA LYS A 330 -16.19 -19.11 -1.30
C LYS A 330 -16.92 -19.55 -2.59
N LYS A 331 -17.98 -20.39 -2.46
CA LYS A 331 -18.78 -20.82 -3.61
C LYS A 331 -19.42 -19.65 -4.33
N GLY A 332 -19.94 -18.64 -3.59
CA GLY A 332 -20.49 -17.42 -4.16
C GLY A 332 -19.48 -16.60 -4.95
N MET A 333 -18.27 -16.42 -4.40
CA MET A 333 -17.20 -15.68 -5.08
C MET A 333 -16.66 -16.40 -6.33
N ILE A 334 -16.36 -17.70 -6.21
CA ILE A 334 -15.81 -18.48 -7.33
C ILE A 334 -16.82 -18.64 -8.48
N ASN A 335 -18.10 -18.69 -8.17
CA ASN A 335 -19.18 -18.81 -9.16
C ASN A 335 -19.80 -17.44 -9.52
N MET A 336 -19.13 -16.35 -9.17
CA MET A 336 -19.57 -15.02 -9.58
C MET A 336 -19.58 -14.94 -11.12
N PRO A 337 -20.64 -14.35 -11.72
CA PRO A 337 -20.67 -14.15 -13.16
C PRO A 337 -19.50 -13.31 -13.65
N GLY A 338 -18.85 -13.75 -14.73
CA GLY A 338 -17.67 -13.09 -15.30
C GLY A 338 -16.41 -13.94 -15.19
N SER A 339 -15.25 -13.32 -15.42
CA SER A 339 -13.97 -13.99 -15.34
C SER A 339 -13.51 -14.21 -13.88
N ILE A 340 -12.60 -15.15 -13.67
CA ILE A 340 -11.99 -15.35 -12.34
C ILE A 340 -11.22 -14.10 -11.88
N LEU A 341 -10.68 -13.31 -12.83
CA LEU A 341 -10.04 -12.02 -12.54
C LEU A 341 -11.03 -11.03 -11.94
N PHE A 342 -12.27 -11.01 -12.44
CA PHE A 342 -13.32 -10.14 -11.90
C PHE A 342 -13.73 -10.57 -10.48
N SER A 343 -13.92 -11.88 -10.27
CA SER A 343 -14.19 -12.43 -8.93
C SER A 343 -13.10 -12.06 -7.94
N GLU A 344 -11.83 -12.19 -8.32
CA GLU A 344 -10.69 -11.83 -7.48
C GLU A 344 -10.66 -10.32 -7.20
N ALA A 345 -10.86 -9.48 -8.23
CA ALA A 345 -10.91 -8.03 -8.06
C ALA A 345 -11.97 -7.61 -7.05
N VAL A 346 -13.17 -8.20 -7.11
CA VAL A 346 -14.25 -7.93 -6.15
C VAL A 346 -13.87 -8.40 -4.75
N ALA A 347 -13.36 -9.63 -4.60
CA ALA A 347 -13.00 -10.21 -3.32
C ALA A 347 -11.94 -9.38 -2.60
N VAL A 348 -10.87 -9.02 -3.30
CA VAL A 348 -9.77 -8.23 -2.73
C VAL A 348 -10.21 -6.81 -2.39
N ASN A 349 -10.94 -6.12 -3.28
CA ASN A 349 -11.48 -4.79 -2.97
C ASN A 349 -12.35 -4.79 -1.73
N VAL A 350 -13.31 -5.71 -1.62
CA VAL A 350 -14.24 -5.79 -0.49
C VAL A 350 -13.48 -6.05 0.82
N LEU A 351 -12.53 -6.99 0.83
CA LEU A 351 -11.78 -7.31 2.05
C LEU A 351 -10.77 -6.23 2.42
N ALA A 352 -10.14 -5.56 1.45
CA ALA A 352 -9.29 -4.40 1.70
C ALA A 352 -10.09 -3.24 2.29
N GLY A 353 -11.28 -2.98 1.77
CA GLY A 353 -12.20 -1.99 2.31
C GLY A 353 -12.70 -2.34 3.71
N ALA A 354 -13.03 -3.60 3.96
CA ALA A 354 -13.48 -4.07 5.26
C ALA A 354 -12.41 -3.91 6.35
N THR A 355 -11.16 -4.20 6.02
CA THR A 355 -10.05 -4.11 6.98
C THR A 355 -9.43 -2.71 7.06
N GLY A 356 -9.72 -1.82 6.10
CA GLY A 356 -9.03 -0.53 5.96
C GLY A 356 -7.53 -0.69 5.71
N SER A 357 -7.14 -1.79 5.07
CA SER A 357 -5.74 -2.13 4.82
C SER A 357 -5.59 -2.89 3.51
N ALA A 358 -4.83 -2.34 2.56
CA ALA A 358 -4.52 -3.00 1.29
C ALA A 358 -3.89 -4.38 1.50
N SER A 359 -2.79 -4.44 2.25
CA SER A 359 -2.07 -5.70 2.52
C SER A 359 -2.88 -6.68 3.36
N GLY A 360 -3.59 -6.19 4.39
CA GLY A 360 -4.43 -7.03 5.26
C GLY A 360 -5.58 -7.69 4.50
N GLY A 361 -6.37 -6.89 3.79
CA GLY A 361 -7.51 -7.40 3.02
C GLY A 361 -7.11 -8.33 1.89
N MET A 362 -6.05 -7.97 1.16
CA MET A 362 -5.51 -8.82 0.11
C MET A 362 -5.01 -10.16 0.67
N SER A 363 -4.26 -10.15 1.77
CA SER A 363 -3.77 -11.39 2.39
C SER A 363 -4.91 -12.31 2.82
N ILE A 364 -5.98 -11.75 3.40
CA ILE A 364 -7.18 -12.54 3.74
C ILE A 364 -7.79 -13.16 2.48
N ALA A 365 -7.95 -12.36 1.41
CA ALA A 365 -8.53 -12.84 0.15
C ALA A 365 -7.69 -13.97 -0.47
N LEU A 366 -6.38 -13.74 -0.60
CA LEU A 366 -5.47 -14.70 -1.23
C LEU A 366 -5.30 -15.96 -0.40
N GLU A 367 -5.13 -15.86 0.91
CA GLU A 367 -5.08 -17.00 1.81
C GLU A 367 -6.32 -17.90 1.68
N ALA A 368 -7.47 -17.28 1.46
CA ALA A 368 -8.75 -17.95 1.36
C ALA A 368 -9.05 -18.54 -0.03
N LEU A 369 -8.69 -17.84 -1.09
CA LEU A 369 -9.21 -18.07 -2.44
C LEU A 369 -8.13 -18.39 -3.50
N ALA A 370 -6.86 -18.04 -3.26
CA ALA A 370 -5.79 -18.22 -4.27
C ALA A 370 -5.66 -19.65 -4.78
N PRO A 371 -5.74 -20.72 -3.96
CA PRO A 371 -5.66 -22.08 -4.49
C PRO A 371 -6.70 -22.39 -5.55
N GLN A 372 -7.97 -21.89 -5.38
CA GLN A 372 -9.04 -22.11 -6.33
C GLN A 372 -8.90 -21.24 -7.58
N TYR A 373 -8.39 -20.03 -7.43
CA TYR A 373 -8.08 -19.18 -8.58
C TYR A 373 -6.98 -19.80 -9.42
N LEU A 374 -5.92 -20.37 -8.80
CA LEU A 374 -4.87 -21.09 -9.52
C LEU A 374 -5.39 -22.34 -10.25
N GLU A 375 -6.25 -23.13 -9.59
CA GLU A 375 -6.86 -24.31 -10.20
C GLU A 375 -7.66 -23.92 -11.46
N LYS A 376 -8.55 -22.93 -11.33
CA LYS A 376 -9.33 -22.43 -12.48
C LYS A 376 -8.46 -21.78 -13.56
N ALA A 377 -7.41 -21.04 -13.17
CA ALA A 377 -6.47 -20.47 -14.12
C ALA A 377 -5.77 -21.58 -14.95
N ALA A 378 -5.35 -22.67 -14.29
CA ALA A 378 -4.74 -23.81 -14.95
C ALA A 378 -5.72 -24.51 -15.91
N GLU A 379 -7.00 -24.67 -15.52
CA GLU A 379 -8.04 -25.27 -16.38
C GLU A 379 -8.23 -24.51 -17.69
N ILE A 380 -8.14 -23.16 -17.68
CA ILE A 380 -8.33 -22.33 -18.87
C ILE A 380 -7.01 -21.88 -19.51
N GLY A 381 -5.85 -22.38 -19.02
CA GLY A 381 -4.53 -22.01 -19.53
C GLY A 381 -4.12 -20.55 -19.29
N MET A 382 -4.67 -19.89 -18.27
CA MET A 382 -4.38 -18.50 -17.96
C MET A 382 -3.06 -18.36 -17.17
N ASN A 383 -2.24 -17.36 -17.54
CA ASN A 383 -1.02 -17.03 -16.81
C ASN A 383 -1.35 -16.49 -15.40
N PRO A 384 -0.85 -17.09 -14.31
CA PRO A 384 -1.04 -16.63 -12.94
C PRO A 384 -0.59 -15.19 -12.67
N GLU A 385 0.27 -14.61 -13.50
CA GLU A 385 0.69 -13.23 -13.39
C GLU A 385 -0.50 -12.24 -13.50
N TYR A 386 -1.57 -12.60 -14.20
CA TYR A 386 -2.76 -11.76 -14.29
C TYR A 386 -3.52 -11.72 -12.97
N LEU A 387 -3.63 -12.85 -12.26
CA LEU A 387 -4.17 -12.91 -10.90
C LEU A 387 -3.33 -12.05 -9.96
N HIS A 388 -2.01 -12.21 -9.98
CA HIS A 388 -1.10 -11.39 -9.18
C HIS A 388 -1.41 -9.89 -9.38
N ARG A 389 -1.49 -9.44 -10.64
CA ARG A 389 -1.66 -8.01 -10.91
C ARG A 389 -3.03 -7.50 -10.50
N ILE A 390 -4.07 -8.29 -10.72
CA ILE A 390 -5.43 -7.94 -10.27
C ILE A 390 -5.52 -7.89 -8.75
N ALA A 391 -4.95 -8.87 -8.03
CA ALA A 391 -4.91 -8.84 -6.56
C ALA A 391 -4.21 -7.58 -6.04
N SER A 392 -3.00 -7.30 -6.56
CA SER A 392 -2.25 -6.11 -6.20
C SER A 392 -3.07 -4.84 -6.45
N LEU A 393 -3.61 -4.67 -7.66
CA LEU A 393 -4.36 -3.49 -8.06
C LEU A 393 -5.64 -3.29 -7.25
N ALA A 394 -6.40 -4.37 -7.04
CA ALA A 394 -7.66 -4.34 -6.30
C ALA A 394 -7.46 -4.06 -4.82
N SER A 395 -6.27 -4.33 -4.26
CA SER A 395 -5.98 -4.05 -2.86
C SER A 395 -5.92 -2.54 -2.55
N GLY A 396 -5.59 -1.70 -3.53
CA GLY A 396 -5.43 -0.26 -3.37
C GLY A 396 -6.67 0.57 -3.71
N GLY A 397 -7.83 -0.05 -3.76
CA GLY A 397 -9.10 0.65 -4.02
C GLY A 397 -9.82 1.02 -2.72
N LEU A 398 -10.68 0.14 -2.23
CA LEU A 398 -11.48 0.40 -1.04
C LEU A 398 -10.67 0.46 0.27
N ASP A 399 -9.39 0.13 0.27
CA ASP A 399 -8.54 0.27 1.45
C ASP A 399 -8.43 1.72 1.93
N THR A 400 -8.50 2.70 1.03
CA THR A 400 -8.41 4.14 1.35
C THR A 400 -9.73 4.77 1.82
N LEU A 401 -10.66 3.97 2.34
CA LEU A 401 -11.86 4.45 3.04
C LEU A 401 -11.49 5.32 4.26
N PRO A 402 -12.40 6.17 4.78
CA PRO A 402 -12.09 7.18 5.80
C PRO A 402 -11.41 6.66 7.08
N HIS A 403 -11.55 5.39 7.39
CA HIS A 403 -10.97 4.74 8.57
C HIS A 403 -9.55 4.18 8.35
N ASN A 404 -9.04 4.24 7.12
CA ASN A 404 -7.67 3.78 6.83
C ASN A 404 -6.62 4.57 7.62
N GLY A 405 -5.67 3.89 8.24
CA GLY A 405 -4.64 4.51 9.08
C GLY A 405 -3.74 5.49 8.34
N ALA A 406 -3.47 5.25 7.06
CA ALA A 406 -2.66 6.14 6.23
C ALA A 406 -3.44 7.42 5.85
N VAL A 407 -4.74 7.30 5.56
CA VAL A 407 -5.63 8.45 5.33
C VAL A 407 -5.72 9.31 6.59
N LEU A 408 -5.92 8.69 7.75
CA LEU A 408 -5.95 9.40 9.04
C LEU A 408 -4.63 10.13 9.31
N THR A 409 -3.49 9.49 9.05
CA THR A 409 -2.16 10.10 9.20
C THR A 409 -1.98 11.28 8.23
N LEU A 410 -2.35 11.11 6.96
CA LEU A 410 -2.26 12.16 5.95
C LEU A 410 -3.08 13.39 6.35
N LEU A 411 -4.31 13.19 6.80
CA LEU A 411 -5.18 14.27 7.25
C LEU A 411 -4.64 14.95 8.53
N ALA A 412 -4.10 14.17 9.47
CA ALA A 412 -3.49 14.70 10.69
C ALA A 412 -2.26 15.57 10.39
N VAL A 413 -1.34 15.07 9.54
CA VAL A 413 -0.13 15.82 9.12
C VAL A 413 -0.47 17.10 8.38
N SER A 414 -1.52 17.06 7.55
CA SER A 414 -1.97 18.21 6.78
C SER A 414 -2.87 19.18 7.55
N ASN A 415 -3.19 18.91 8.81
CA ASN A 415 -4.17 19.65 9.60
C ASN A 415 -5.49 19.86 8.82
N CYS A 416 -5.92 18.84 8.06
CA CYS A 416 -7.16 18.84 7.32
C CYS A 416 -8.14 17.85 7.93
N THR A 417 -9.42 18.20 7.90
CA THR A 417 -10.49 17.29 8.27
C THR A 417 -10.94 16.42 7.09
N HIS A 418 -11.62 15.33 7.37
CA HIS A 418 -12.26 14.53 6.31
C HIS A 418 -13.18 15.36 5.43
N LYS A 419 -13.96 16.28 6.03
CA LYS A 419 -14.89 17.12 5.30
C LYS A 419 -14.19 18.05 4.29
N GLU A 420 -12.98 18.49 4.59
CA GLU A 420 -12.22 19.42 3.75
C GLU A 420 -11.48 18.74 2.61
N SER A 421 -10.91 17.56 2.85
CA SER A 421 -9.93 16.96 1.91
C SER A 421 -10.25 15.53 1.49
N TYR A 422 -11.11 14.79 2.22
CA TYR A 422 -11.30 13.36 1.95
C TYR A 422 -11.94 13.10 0.58
N LEU A 423 -12.77 14.01 0.05
CA LEU A 423 -13.37 13.82 -1.26
C LEU A 423 -12.31 13.64 -2.37
N ASP A 424 -11.24 14.44 -2.33
CA ASP A 424 -10.17 14.37 -3.32
C ASP A 424 -9.31 13.11 -3.14
N ILE A 425 -9.07 12.68 -1.90
CA ILE A 425 -8.44 11.40 -1.58
C ILE A 425 -9.32 10.25 -2.09
N CYS A 426 -10.62 10.28 -1.80
CA CYS A 426 -11.56 9.23 -2.19
C CYS A 426 -11.64 9.06 -3.71
N VAL A 427 -11.71 10.15 -4.46
CA VAL A 427 -11.78 10.05 -5.92
C VAL A 427 -10.47 9.50 -6.49
N THR A 428 -9.33 10.02 -6.07
CA THR A 428 -8.02 9.66 -6.66
C THR A 428 -7.48 8.32 -6.22
N SER A 429 -7.77 7.90 -4.98
CA SER A 429 -7.16 6.71 -4.37
C SER A 429 -8.16 5.61 -4.00
N CYS A 430 -9.47 5.85 -4.17
CA CYS A 430 -10.50 4.83 -3.97
C CYS A 430 -11.31 4.61 -5.24
N ILE A 431 -12.08 5.60 -5.71
CA ILE A 431 -13.03 5.42 -6.82
C ILE A 431 -12.31 5.05 -8.11
N ILE A 432 -11.28 5.82 -8.49
CA ILE A 432 -10.54 5.55 -9.73
C ILE A 432 -9.84 4.19 -9.71
N PRO A 433 -9.07 3.79 -8.65
CA PRO A 433 -8.47 2.47 -8.58
C PRO A 433 -9.48 1.31 -8.58
N VAL A 434 -10.62 1.45 -7.88
CA VAL A 434 -11.70 0.44 -7.91
C VAL A 434 -12.23 0.26 -9.34
N ILE A 435 -12.57 1.36 -10.00
CA ILE A 435 -13.04 1.30 -11.40
C ILE A 435 -11.98 0.70 -12.30
N ALA A 436 -10.71 1.11 -12.16
CA ALA A 436 -9.61 0.58 -12.96
C ALA A 436 -9.41 -0.92 -12.75
N SER A 437 -9.43 -1.41 -11.50
CA SER A 437 -9.28 -2.84 -11.20
C SER A 437 -10.42 -3.69 -11.77
N LEU A 438 -11.67 -3.21 -11.63
CA LEU A 438 -12.85 -3.90 -12.16
C LEU A 438 -12.88 -3.87 -13.70
N LEU A 439 -12.61 -2.72 -14.33
CA LEU A 439 -12.55 -2.63 -15.78
C LEU A 439 -11.45 -3.51 -16.37
N LEU A 440 -10.26 -3.47 -15.75
CA LEU A 440 -9.11 -4.25 -16.20
C LEU A 440 -9.39 -5.74 -16.10
N SER A 441 -9.99 -6.19 -14.98
CA SER A 441 -10.36 -7.59 -14.77
C SER A 441 -11.43 -8.09 -15.75
N LEU A 442 -12.39 -7.22 -16.11
CA LEU A 442 -13.40 -7.53 -17.13
C LEU A 442 -12.79 -7.60 -18.54
N VAL A 443 -12.04 -6.56 -18.92
CA VAL A 443 -11.46 -6.48 -20.28
C VAL A 443 -10.46 -7.60 -20.50
N TRP A 444 -9.51 -7.82 -19.57
CA TRP A 444 -8.53 -8.91 -19.68
C TRP A 444 -9.20 -10.28 -19.67
N GLY A 445 -10.24 -10.45 -18.85
CA GLY A 445 -11.01 -11.69 -18.80
C GLY A 445 -11.81 -12.01 -20.08
N LEU A 446 -11.98 -11.07 -21.02
CA LEU A 446 -12.59 -11.32 -22.34
C LEU A 446 -11.59 -11.86 -23.37
N PHE A 447 -10.29 -11.69 -23.13
CA PHE A 447 -9.22 -12.12 -24.03
C PHE A 447 -8.59 -13.46 -23.64
N ILE A 448 -9.04 -14.03 -22.54
CA ILE A 448 -8.61 -15.31 -21.99
C ILE A 448 -9.75 -16.31 -22.10
#